data_16149617180f901f5ffb6c9a705b8ff8
#
_entry.id   16149617180f901f5ffb6c9a705b8ff8
#
_cell.length_a   1.000
_cell.length_b   1.000
_cell.length_c   1.000
_cell.angle_alpha   90.00
_cell.angle_beta   90.00
_cell.angle_gamma   90.00
#
_symmetry.space_group_name_H-M   'P 1'
#
loop_
_entity.id
_entity.type
_entity.pdbx_description
1 polymer ?
#
loop_
_entity_poly.entity_id
_entity_poly.type
_entity_poly.pdbx_seq_one_letter_code
_entity_poly.pdbx_strand_id
1 'polypeptide(L)'
;GGGLLGNLERILNKRYSFLLERKNLFSFNIKLFSYLMKQANLTEREMLKTFNCGYGMVLIIDNNDLQEVSKILNKLNQKFKIIGKLKSTSGDPEVLVV
;
A
#
# COMPACT_ATOMS: atom_id res chain seq x y z
N GLY A 1 12.52 6.75 -4.89
CA GLY A 1 11.66 7.23 -5.94
C GLY A 1 10.54 6.29 -6.32
N GLY A 2 9.48 6.86 -6.79
CA GLY A 2 8.31 6.13 -7.27
C GLY A 2 7.16 6.02 -6.27
N GLY A 3 7.37 6.40 -5.01
CA GLY A 3 6.35 6.35 -3.98
C GLY A 3 5.84 4.94 -3.69
N LEU A 4 4.74 4.84 -2.98
CA LEU A 4 4.14 3.55 -2.64
C LEU A 4 3.76 2.76 -3.89
N LEU A 5 3.08 3.40 -4.82
CA LEU A 5 2.60 2.76 -6.04
C LEU A 5 3.75 2.24 -6.91
N GLY A 6 4.76 3.08 -7.19
CA GLY A 6 5.91 2.69 -8.01
C GLY A 6 6.74 1.58 -7.40
N ASN A 7 6.89 1.57 -6.09
CA ASN A 7 7.62 0.50 -5.41
C ASN A 7 6.88 -0.84 -5.50
N LEU A 8 5.56 -0.83 -5.39
CA LEU A 8 4.77 -2.04 -5.58
C LEU A 8 4.76 -2.52 -7.03
N GLU A 9 4.73 -1.59 -7.99
CA GLU A 9 4.82 -1.94 -9.42
C GLU A 9 6.10 -2.69 -9.76
N ARG A 10 7.21 -2.38 -9.09
CA ARG A 10 8.51 -3.03 -9.34
C ARG A 10 8.55 -4.51 -8.95
N ILE A 11 7.72 -4.93 -8.01
CA ILE A 11 7.71 -6.31 -7.54
C ILE A 11 6.56 -7.13 -8.11
N LEU A 12 5.81 -6.57 -9.06
CA LEU A 12 4.78 -7.32 -9.77
C LEU A 12 5.40 -8.50 -10.52
N ASN A 13 4.73 -9.63 -10.45
CA ASN A 13 5.06 -10.79 -11.28
C ASN A 13 3.92 -11.09 -12.25
N LYS A 14 4.11 -12.06 -13.13
CA LYS A 14 3.16 -12.36 -14.20
C LYS A 14 1.85 -12.99 -13.72
N ARG A 15 1.73 -13.33 -12.43
CA ARG A 15 0.60 -14.10 -11.91
C ARG A 15 -0.36 -13.27 -11.08
N TYR A 16 0.10 -12.18 -10.47
CA TYR A 16 -0.68 -11.46 -9.46
C TYR A 16 -0.68 -9.97 -9.70
N SER A 17 -1.83 -9.38 -9.47
CA SER A 17 -1.99 -7.93 -9.35
C SER A 17 -2.17 -7.56 -7.88
N PHE A 18 -1.80 -6.34 -7.52
CA PHE A 18 -2.10 -5.79 -6.19
C PHE A 18 -3.44 -5.09 -6.22
N LEU A 19 -4.28 -5.40 -5.24
CA LEU A 19 -5.54 -4.72 -4.99
C LEU A 19 -5.40 -3.93 -3.70
N LEU A 20 -5.17 -2.63 -3.81
CA LEU A 20 -4.97 -1.75 -2.65
C LEU A 20 -6.29 -1.12 -2.21
N GLU A 21 -6.53 -1.11 -0.91
CA GLU A 21 -7.71 -0.48 -0.32
C GLU A 21 -7.44 1.01 -0.07
N ARG A 22 -8.06 1.87 -0.86
CA ARG A 22 -7.90 3.33 -0.77
C ARG A 22 -8.05 3.87 0.65
N LYS A 23 -9.03 3.37 1.38
CA LYS A 23 -9.33 3.82 2.75
C LYS A 23 -8.16 3.63 3.72
N ASN A 24 -7.24 2.72 3.42
CA ASN A 24 -6.10 2.40 4.29
C ASN A 24 -4.77 3.00 3.83
N LEU A 25 -4.73 3.60 2.63
CA LEU A 25 -3.47 4.09 2.07
C LEU A 25 -2.94 5.35 2.77
N PHE A 26 -3.82 6.18 3.31
CA PHE A 26 -3.44 7.43 3.98
C PHE A 26 -3.75 7.42 5.46
N SER A 27 -4.06 6.26 6.03
CA SER A 27 -4.64 6.17 7.37
C SER A 27 -3.71 6.54 8.51
N PHE A 28 -2.39 6.53 8.32
CA PHE A 28 -1.44 6.93 9.36
C PHE A 28 -1.35 8.45 9.53
N ASN A 29 -1.54 9.21 8.49
CA ASN A 29 -1.47 10.67 8.57
C ASN A 29 -2.34 11.34 7.50
N ILE A 30 -3.62 11.07 7.58
CA ILE A 30 -4.58 11.53 6.59
C ILE A 30 -4.63 13.05 6.45
N LYS A 31 -4.50 13.79 7.56
CA LYS A 31 -4.54 15.25 7.54
C LYS A 31 -3.37 15.84 6.77
N LEU A 32 -2.17 15.30 7.00
CA LEU A 32 -0.98 15.77 6.29
C LEU A 32 -1.08 15.50 4.79
N PHE A 33 -1.45 14.28 4.41
CA PHE A 33 -1.52 13.92 3.00
C PHE A 33 -2.66 14.62 2.27
N SER A 34 -3.80 14.83 2.91
CA SER A 34 -4.90 15.63 2.35
C SER A 34 -4.47 17.09 2.14
N TYR A 35 -3.74 17.65 3.08
CA TYR A 35 -3.20 19.00 2.96
C TYR A 35 -2.22 19.11 1.77
N LEU A 36 -1.29 18.18 1.65
CA LEU A 36 -0.31 18.17 0.56
C LEU A 36 -0.98 18.03 -0.82
N MET A 37 -1.96 17.15 -0.93
CA MET A 37 -2.71 16.97 -2.17
C MET A 37 -3.37 18.27 -2.60
N LYS A 38 -4.00 18.97 -1.66
CA LYS A 38 -4.70 20.22 -1.92
C LYS A 38 -3.72 21.34 -2.29
N GLN A 39 -2.65 21.52 -1.52
CA GLN A 39 -1.68 22.60 -1.71
C GLN A 39 -0.88 22.44 -2.99
N ALA A 40 -0.48 21.24 -3.34
CA ALA A 40 0.28 20.95 -4.55
C ALA A 40 -0.59 20.58 -5.75
N ASN A 41 -1.91 20.59 -5.58
CA ASN A 41 -2.87 20.22 -6.62
C ASN A 41 -2.58 18.86 -7.24
N LEU A 42 -2.28 17.87 -6.39
CA LEU A 42 -1.95 16.52 -6.80
C LEU A 42 -3.19 15.63 -6.82
N THR A 43 -3.27 14.76 -7.83
CA THR A 43 -4.25 13.69 -7.84
C THR A 43 -3.83 12.59 -6.85
N GLU A 44 -4.76 11.72 -6.49
CA GLU A 44 -4.48 10.55 -5.64
C GLU A 44 -3.34 9.71 -6.24
N ARG A 45 -3.38 9.45 -7.54
CA ARG A 45 -2.36 8.65 -8.22
C ARG A 45 -0.99 9.32 -8.18
N GLU A 46 -0.93 10.63 -8.37
CA GLU A 46 0.30 11.41 -8.27
C GLU A 46 0.89 11.35 -6.86
N MET A 47 0.04 11.45 -5.83
CA MET A 47 0.45 11.29 -4.44
C MET A 47 1.08 9.91 -4.20
N LEU A 48 0.42 8.86 -4.66
CA LEU A 48 0.88 7.48 -4.47
C LEU A 48 2.15 7.17 -5.25
N LYS A 49 2.39 7.86 -6.35
CA LYS A 49 3.63 7.75 -7.14
C LYS A 49 4.78 8.57 -6.58
N THR A 50 4.48 9.57 -5.76
CA THR A 50 5.48 10.48 -5.21
C THR A 50 5.88 10.10 -3.79
N PHE A 51 4.92 9.72 -2.96
CA PHE A 51 5.11 9.46 -1.55
C PHE A 51 4.78 8.02 -1.16
N ASN A 52 5.42 7.54 -0.09
CA ASN A 52 5.10 6.24 0.51
C ASN A 52 3.89 6.33 1.45
N CYS A 53 3.33 7.51 1.63
CA CYS A 53 2.10 7.77 2.41
C CYS A 53 2.16 7.27 3.86
N GLY A 54 3.36 7.34 4.45
CA GLY A 54 3.61 6.92 5.84
C GLY A 54 4.02 5.47 6.00
N TYR A 55 4.07 4.70 4.92
CA TYR A 55 4.49 3.30 4.98
C TYR A 55 5.98 3.17 4.67
N GLY A 56 6.74 2.72 5.67
CA GLY A 56 8.18 2.50 5.51
C GLY A 56 8.51 1.13 4.95
N MET A 57 7.61 0.16 5.10
CA MET A 57 7.79 -1.21 4.64
C MET A 57 6.45 -1.85 4.34
N VAL A 58 6.42 -2.69 3.32
CA VAL A 58 5.25 -3.50 2.98
C VAL A 58 5.65 -4.96 3.05
N LEU A 59 4.86 -5.75 3.78
CA LEU A 59 5.04 -7.20 3.88
C LEU A 59 3.97 -7.89 3.03
N ILE A 60 4.41 -8.85 2.22
CA ILE A 60 3.52 -9.73 1.48
C ILE A 60 3.59 -11.09 2.15
N ILE A 61 2.47 -11.54 2.70
CA ILE A 61 2.40 -12.77 3.47
C ILE A 61 1.23 -13.63 2.99
N ASP A 62 1.29 -14.91 3.30
CA ASP A 62 0.15 -15.80 3.13
C ASP A 62 -0.96 -15.39 4.09
N ASN A 63 -2.21 -15.44 3.63
CA ASN A 63 -3.36 -15.09 4.45
C ASN A 63 -3.47 -15.94 5.71
N ASN A 64 -2.99 -17.19 5.66
CA ASN A 64 -2.98 -18.09 6.83
C ASN A 64 -2.01 -17.63 7.91
N ASP A 65 -1.03 -16.81 7.58
CA ASP A 65 -0.03 -16.30 8.52
C ASP A 65 -0.40 -14.94 9.11
N LEU A 66 -1.48 -14.34 8.66
CA LEU A 66 -1.86 -12.97 9.06
C LEU A 66 -2.02 -12.83 10.57
N GLN A 67 -2.68 -13.78 11.21
CA GLN A 67 -2.93 -13.72 12.64
C GLN A 67 -1.63 -13.76 13.44
N GLU A 68 -0.71 -14.65 13.07
CA GLU A 68 0.58 -14.79 13.75
C GLU A 68 1.48 -13.57 13.52
N VAL A 69 1.56 -13.10 12.28
CA VAL A 69 2.34 -11.89 11.95
C VAL A 69 1.80 -10.67 12.69
N SER A 70 0.47 -10.53 12.76
CA SER A 70 -0.17 -9.45 13.51
C SER A 70 0.19 -9.49 14.99
N LYS A 71 0.23 -10.67 15.60
CA LYS A 71 0.65 -10.83 16.99
C LYS A 71 2.10 -10.40 17.20
N ILE A 72 2.99 -10.78 16.30
CA ILE A 72 4.41 -10.42 16.38
C ILE A 72 4.57 -8.90 16.28
N LEU A 73 3.91 -8.27 15.32
CA LEU A 73 3.98 -6.82 15.14
C LEU A 73 3.44 -6.07 16.35
N ASN A 74 2.33 -6.53 16.93
CA ASN A 74 1.76 -5.94 18.15
C ASN A 74 2.71 -6.12 19.34
N LYS A 75 3.33 -7.26 19.48
CA LYS A 75 4.31 -7.52 20.54
C LYS A 75 5.52 -6.59 20.44
N LEU A 76 5.93 -6.26 19.22
CA LEU A 76 7.03 -5.34 18.96
C LEU A 76 6.61 -3.86 18.99
N ASN A 77 5.35 -3.57 19.30
CA ASN A 77 4.78 -2.23 19.27
C ASN A 77 4.91 -1.57 17.88
N GLN A 78 4.92 -2.36 16.82
CA GLN A 78 4.98 -1.88 15.45
C GLN A 78 3.58 -1.62 14.93
N LYS A 79 3.27 -0.37 14.61
CA LYS A 79 2.00 -0.03 13.95
C LYS A 79 1.98 -0.59 12.54
N PHE A 80 0.83 -1.12 12.13
CA PHE A 80 0.65 -1.66 10.79
C PHE A 80 -0.80 -1.50 10.33
N LYS A 81 -1.00 -1.59 9.03
CA LYS A 81 -2.32 -1.63 8.39
C LYS A 81 -2.31 -2.68 7.30
N ILE A 82 -3.44 -3.33 7.12
CA ILE A 82 -3.66 -4.16 5.94
C ILE A 82 -4.08 -3.23 4.82
N ILE A 83 -3.22 -3.06 3.82
CA ILE A 83 -3.44 -2.10 2.74
C ILE A 83 -4.02 -2.72 1.49
N GLY A 84 -4.08 -4.04 1.42
CA GLY A 84 -4.64 -4.70 0.24
C GLY A 84 -4.34 -6.17 0.21
N LYS A 85 -4.49 -6.73 -0.97
CA LYS A 85 -4.26 -8.16 -1.22
C LYS A 85 -3.74 -8.38 -2.62
N LEU A 86 -3.16 -9.56 -2.83
CA LEU A 86 -2.82 -10.04 -4.16
C LEU A 86 -4.03 -10.75 -4.78
N LYS A 87 -4.23 -10.52 -6.05
CA LYS A 87 -5.27 -11.17 -6.85
C LYS A 87 -4.64 -11.83 -8.05
N SER A 88 -4.99 -13.08 -8.33
CA SER A 88 -4.57 -13.75 -9.55
C SER A 88 -5.05 -12.99 -10.77
N THR A 89 -4.19 -12.89 -11.77
CA THR A 89 -4.54 -12.21 -13.02
C THR A 89 -4.15 -13.08 -14.22
N SER A 90 -4.98 -13.06 -15.24
CA SER A 90 -4.70 -13.70 -16.53
C SER A 90 -4.19 -12.71 -17.57
N GLY A 91 -4.31 -11.41 -17.29
CA GLY A 91 -3.80 -10.34 -18.14
C GLY A 91 -2.50 -9.76 -17.61
N ASP A 92 -2.19 -8.53 -17.99
CA ASP A 92 -1.03 -7.83 -17.49
C ASP A 92 -1.22 -7.49 -16.01
N PRO A 93 -0.23 -7.83 -15.13
CA PRO A 93 -0.29 -7.47 -13.74
C PRO A 93 -0.29 -5.95 -13.55
N GLU A 94 -1.07 -5.48 -12.59
CA GLU A 94 -1.17 -4.06 -12.29
C GLU A 94 -1.41 -3.81 -10.81
N VAL A 95 -1.19 -2.58 -10.38
CA VAL A 95 -1.55 -2.11 -9.03
C VAL A 95 -2.85 -1.33 -9.15
N LEU A 96 -3.91 -1.87 -8.56
CA LEU A 96 -5.24 -1.28 -8.57
C LEU A 96 -5.57 -0.67 -7.21
N VAL A 97 -6.12 0.52 -7.20
CA VAL A 97 -6.61 1.19 -5.99
C VAL A 97 -8.14 1.17 -6.01
N VAL A 98 -8.73 0.53 -5.04
CA VAL A 98 -10.19 0.37 -4.94
C VAL A 98 -10.77 0.99 -3.68
#